data_e1386b871297e6c75081d64ea25b22b4
#
_entry.id   e1386b871297e6c75081d64ea25b22b4
#
_cell.length_a   1.000
_cell.length_b   1.000
_cell.length_c   1.000
_cell.angle_alpha   90.00
_cell.angle_beta   90.00
_cell.angle_gamma   90.00
#
_symmetry.space_group_name_H-M   'P 1'
#
loop_
_entity.id
_entity.type
_entity.pdbx_description
1 polymer ?
#
loop_
_entity_poly.entity_id
_entity_poly.type
_entity_poly.pdbx_seq_one_letter_code
_entity_poly.pdbx_strand_id
1 'polypeptide(L)'
;MKVQLISGTPLPSVSSSPKRTSIADCFAGSETVRLESGEDRQISQIMAGDSVLSADAAGKTSFSEVVFVPHSPNKVTAAFIHITTTSGRDIKMTKSHVLPAGACGSSSPLRLKYASQVLVNDCVMTVTGEETVTTVQTILAEGLYTIVTKEEFIVVSGIISSPFAHNHIAANLFYHVHRFLYTAAPQLLLSPLLRSANEVSGHARYTFTYFHSVKCLVSFISDFVSLSDVVLSCCSQCMM
;
A
#
# COMPACT_ATOMS: atom_id res chain seq x y z
N MET A 1 1.00 -73.26 18.12
CA MET A 1 0.74 -72.19 17.13
C MET A 1 1.17 -70.90 17.78
N LYS A 2 2.33 -70.28 17.35
CA LYS A 2 2.87 -69.04 17.91
C LYS A 2 2.53 -67.94 16.94
N VAL A 3 1.78 -66.95 17.38
CA VAL A 3 1.46 -65.73 16.61
C VAL A 3 2.56 -64.73 16.88
N GLN A 4 3.25 -64.32 15.82
CA GLN A 4 4.29 -63.29 15.84
C GLN A 4 3.65 -61.94 15.57
N LEU A 5 3.73 -61.00 16.53
CA LEU A 5 3.31 -59.60 16.38
C LEU A 5 4.34 -58.87 15.55
N ILE A 6 3.90 -58.34 14.41
CA ILE A 6 4.72 -57.46 13.53
C ILE A 6 4.68 -56.05 14.13
N SER A 7 5.84 -55.59 14.57
CA SER A 7 6.06 -54.24 15.07
C SER A 7 5.95 -53.25 13.90
N GLY A 8 4.89 -52.46 13.88
CA GLY A 8 4.73 -51.38 12.90
C GLY A 8 5.62 -50.21 13.25
N THR A 9 6.49 -49.81 12.32
CA THR A 9 7.27 -48.57 12.35
C THR A 9 6.35 -47.35 12.31
N PRO A 10 6.53 -46.34 13.19
CA PRO A 10 5.74 -45.10 13.10
C PRO A 10 6.09 -44.35 11.83
N LEU A 11 5.07 -43.94 11.08
CA LEU A 11 5.20 -42.97 9.96
C LEU A 11 5.68 -41.62 10.53
N PRO A 12 6.61 -40.93 9.83
CA PRO A 12 6.99 -39.60 10.23
C PRO A 12 5.82 -38.64 10.05
N SER A 13 5.41 -38.04 11.16
CA SER A 13 4.41 -36.96 11.16
C SER A 13 5.00 -35.71 10.52
N VAL A 14 4.66 -35.45 9.25
CA VAL A 14 4.95 -34.18 8.59
C VAL A 14 3.93 -33.14 9.07
N SER A 15 4.21 -32.54 10.23
CA SER A 15 3.52 -31.36 10.70
C SER A 15 4.23 -30.11 10.15
N SER A 16 4.02 -29.79 8.88
CA SER A 16 4.30 -28.47 8.35
C SER A 16 2.98 -27.69 8.29
N SER A 17 2.63 -27.05 9.41
CA SER A 17 1.68 -25.94 9.36
C SER A 17 2.22 -24.93 8.35
N PRO A 18 1.44 -24.53 7.32
CA PRO A 18 1.87 -23.51 6.41
C PRO A 18 2.11 -22.24 7.24
N LYS A 19 3.36 -21.75 7.26
CA LYS A 19 3.67 -20.41 7.76
C LYS A 19 2.71 -19.48 7.05
N ARG A 20 1.77 -18.89 7.76
CA ARG A 20 0.92 -17.81 7.27
C ARG A 20 1.85 -16.63 6.97
N THR A 21 2.39 -16.61 5.79
CA THR A 21 3.05 -15.44 5.23
C THR A 21 1.93 -14.39 5.16
N SER A 22 2.04 -13.32 5.95
CA SER A 22 1.16 -12.17 5.78
C SER A 22 1.42 -11.67 4.37
N ILE A 23 0.49 -11.96 3.46
CA ILE A 23 0.57 -11.48 2.08
C ILE A 23 0.50 -9.96 2.18
N ALA A 24 1.55 -9.29 1.74
CA ALA A 24 1.54 -7.83 1.62
C ALA A 24 0.37 -7.45 0.71
N ASP A 25 -0.41 -6.48 1.13
CA ASP A 25 -1.60 -6.05 0.41
C ASP A 25 -1.19 -5.09 -0.71
N CYS A 26 -1.32 -5.53 -1.96
CA CYS A 26 -0.71 -4.92 -3.13
C CYS A 26 -1.54 -5.13 -4.39
N PHE A 27 -1.10 -4.48 -5.47
CA PHE A 27 -1.52 -4.75 -6.84
C PHE A 27 -0.62 -5.82 -7.47
N ALA A 28 -1.13 -6.48 -8.51
CA ALA A 28 -0.30 -7.35 -9.35
C ALA A 28 0.76 -6.52 -10.10
N GLY A 29 1.93 -7.09 -10.32
CA GLY A 29 3.05 -6.38 -10.95
C GLY A 29 2.79 -5.91 -12.38
N SER A 30 1.83 -6.54 -13.06
CA SER A 30 1.41 -6.20 -14.42
C SER A 30 0.42 -5.04 -14.52
N GLU A 31 -0.13 -4.57 -13.38
CA GLU A 31 -1.02 -3.40 -13.39
C GLU A 31 -0.27 -2.17 -13.88
N THR A 32 -0.99 -1.25 -14.55
CA THR A 32 -0.37 -0.07 -15.16
C THR A 32 -0.72 1.22 -14.43
N VAL A 33 0.20 2.15 -14.46
CA VAL A 33 -0.01 3.55 -14.03
C VAL A 33 0.37 4.49 -15.15
N ARG A 34 -0.36 5.60 -15.30
CA ARG A 34 -0.12 6.64 -16.30
C ARG A 34 0.95 7.60 -15.77
N LEU A 35 2.05 7.75 -16.51
CA LEU A 35 3.06 8.78 -16.26
C LEU A 35 2.64 10.14 -16.82
N GLU A 36 3.22 11.20 -16.30
CA GLU A 36 3.00 12.57 -16.79
C GLU A 36 3.45 12.74 -18.27
N SER A 37 4.39 11.91 -18.73
CA SER A 37 4.77 11.84 -20.15
C SER A 37 3.65 11.32 -21.07
N GLY A 38 2.56 10.76 -20.50
CA GLY A 38 1.49 10.10 -21.24
C GLY A 38 1.73 8.60 -21.48
N GLU A 39 2.87 8.05 -21.05
CA GLU A 39 3.18 6.61 -21.10
C GLU A 39 2.41 5.85 -20.03
N ASP A 40 1.88 4.67 -20.36
CA ASP A 40 1.42 3.68 -19.37
C ASP A 40 2.56 2.72 -19.04
N ARG A 41 2.95 2.66 -17.78
CA ARG A 41 4.05 1.82 -17.28
C ARG A 41 3.55 0.84 -16.22
N GLN A 42 4.10 -0.38 -16.23
CA GLN A 42 3.77 -1.36 -15.19
C GLN A 42 4.18 -0.85 -13.80
N ILE A 43 3.31 -1.07 -12.80
CA ILE A 43 3.56 -0.64 -11.43
C ILE A 43 4.85 -1.25 -10.85
N SER A 44 5.24 -2.42 -11.33
CA SER A 44 6.50 -3.09 -10.98
C SER A 44 7.77 -2.36 -11.45
N GLN A 45 7.63 -1.40 -12.37
CA GLN A 45 8.74 -0.63 -12.97
C GLN A 45 8.79 0.82 -12.48
N ILE A 46 7.86 1.20 -11.62
CA ILE A 46 7.79 2.56 -11.07
C ILE A 46 8.83 2.74 -9.98
N MET A 47 9.46 3.91 -9.97
CA MET A 47 10.47 4.32 -8.99
C MET A 47 10.05 5.58 -8.24
N ALA A 48 10.64 5.80 -7.08
CA ALA A 48 10.50 7.07 -6.37
C ALA A 48 11.06 8.21 -7.25
N GLY A 49 10.31 9.31 -7.33
CA GLY A 49 10.59 10.45 -8.23
C GLY A 49 9.82 10.41 -9.54
N ASP A 50 9.23 9.27 -9.96
CA ASP A 50 8.33 9.26 -11.11
C ASP A 50 7.07 10.09 -10.81
N SER A 51 6.56 10.83 -11.83
CA SER A 51 5.29 11.56 -11.73
C SER A 51 4.18 10.72 -12.36
N VAL A 52 3.21 10.31 -11.55
CA VAL A 52 2.14 9.38 -11.93
C VAL A 52 0.76 9.97 -11.69
N LEU A 53 -0.24 9.54 -12.46
CA LEU A 53 -1.61 9.96 -12.28
C LEU A 53 -2.13 9.45 -10.93
N SER A 54 -2.62 10.37 -10.13
CA SER A 54 -3.10 10.18 -8.76
C SER A 54 -4.42 10.90 -8.55
N ALA A 55 -5.05 10.74 -7.40
CA ALA A 55 -6.27 11.47 -7.07
C ALA A 55 -6.23 11.96 -5.62
N ASP A 56 -6.87 13.11 -5.38
CA ASP A 56 -7.10 13.66 -4.04
C ASP A 56 -8.30 12.95 -3.35
N ALA A 57 -8.61 13.36 -2.11
CA ALA A 57 -9.73 12.85 -1.33
C ALA A 57 -11.11 13.08 -2.00
N ALA A 58 -11.23 14.06 -2.89
CA ALA A 58 -12.45 14.34 -3.64
C ALA A 58 -12.55 13.53 -4.95
N GLY A 59 -11.51 12.72 -5.27
CA GLY A 59 -11.44 11.96 -6.52
C GLY A 59 -10.98 12.78 -7.73
N LYS A 60 -10.53 14.04 -7.53
CA LYS A 60 -9.98 14.85 -8.60
C LYS A 60 -8.58 14.37 -8.95
N THR A 61 -8.36 14.04 -10.20
CA THR A 61 -7.10 13.50 -10.70
C THR A 61 -6.08 14.60 -11.04
N SER A 62 -4.81 14.32 -10.70
CA SER A 62 -3.65 15.13 -11.04
C SER A 62 -2.41 14.26 -11.11
N PHE A 63 -1.35 14.73 -11.78
CA PHE A 63 -0.06 14.06 -11.70
C PHE A 63 0.65 14.40 -10.40
N SER A 64 1.23 13.40 -9.77
CA SER A 64 1.85 13.51 -8.46
C SER A 64 3.09 12.64 -8.37
N GLU A 65 4.11 13.15 -7.72
CA GLU A 65 5.39 12.47 -7.55
C GLU A 65 5.26 11.26 -6.60
N VAL A 66 5.85 10.15 -6.99
CA VAL A 66 6.00 8.95 -6.16
C VAL A 66 7.06 9.22 -5.10
N VAL A 67 6.63 9.30 -3.84
CA VAL A 67 7.51 9.60 -2.71
C VAL A 67 8.10 8.34 -2.06
N PHE A 68 7.45 7.19 -2.28
CA PHE A 68 7.89 5.93 -1.69
C PHE A 68 7.39 4.72 -2.46
N VAL A 69 8.26 3.72 -2.63
CA VAL A 69 7.95 2.39 -3.19
C VAL A 69 8.30 1.36 -2.12
N PRO A 70 7.32 0.80 -1.39
CA PRO A 70 7.56 -0.04 -0.20
C PRO A 70 8.07 -1.43 -0.51
N HIS A 71 8.12 -1.85 -1.77
CA HIS A 71 8.47 -3.22 -2.16
C HIS A 71 9.71 -3.24 -3.04
N SER A 72 10.58 -4.21 -2.76
CA SER A 72 11.61 -4.62 -3.71
C SER A 72 10.98 -5.42 -4.85
N PRO A 73 11.57 -5.42 -6.06
CA PRO A 73 11.12 -6.27 -7.16
C PRO A 73 10.97 -7.73 -6.71
N ASN A 74 9.81 -8.32 -6.94
CA ASN A 74 9.52 -9.69 -6.53
C ASN A 74 8.71 -10.43 -7.59
N LYS A 75 8.83 -11.77 -7.59
CA LYS A 75 8.11 -12.69 -8.47
C LYS A 75 7.17 -13.61 -7.69
N VAL A 76 6.69 -13.14 -6.55
CA VAL A 76 5.78 -13.90 -5.72
C VAL A 76 4.45 -14.06 -6.45
N THR A 77 3.99 -15.29 -6.66
CA THR A 77 2.64 -15.57 -7.14
C THR A 77 1.66 -15.50 -5.98
N ALA A 78 0.63 -14.69 -6.11
CA ALA A 78 -0.40 -14.50 -5.10
C ALA A 78 -1.81 -14.52 -5.70
N ALA A 79 -2.82 -14.69 -4.84
CA ALA A 79 -4.22 -14.59 -5.22
C ALA A 79 -4.66 -13.10 -5.18
N PHE A 80 -5.25 -12.66 -6.28
CA PHE A 80 -5.80 -11.32 -6.46
C PHE A 80 -7.29 -11.36 -6.74
N ILE A 81 -8.00 -10.34 -6.30
CA ILE A 81 -9.34 -10.03 -6.79
C ILE A 81 -9.17 -9.25 -8.08
N HIS A 82 -9.70 -9.79 -9.17
CA HIS A 82 -9.74 -9.19 -10.49
C HIS A 82 -11.11 -8.59 -10.70
N ILE A 83 -11.20 -7.28 -10.82
CA ILE A 83 -12.43 -6.52 -11.02
C ILE A 83 -12.41 -5.94 -12.43
N THR A 84 -13.49 -6.14 -13.20
CA THR A 84 -13.63 -5.55 -14.53
C THR A 84 -14.87 -4.64 -14.55
N THR A 85 -14.78 -3.51 -15.24
CA THR A 85 -15.85 -2.51 -15.37
C THR A 85 -16.53 -2.56 -16.75
N THR A 86 -17.62 -1.82 -16.91
CA THR A 86 -18.39 -1.70 -18.16
C THR A 86 -17.58 -1.15 -19.33
N SER A 87 -16.58 -0.32 -19.08
CA SER A 87 -15.69 0.21 -20.12
C SER A 87 -14.56 -0.76 -20.50
N GLY A 88 -14.47 -1.93 -19.83
CA GLY A 88 -13.41 -2.89 -20.03
C GLY A 88 -12.12 -2.58 -19.24
N ARG A 89 -12.11 -1.57 -18.36
CA ARG A 89 -11.00 -1.39 -17.40
C ARG A 89 -10.97 -2.56 -16.44
N ASP A 90 -9.79 -3.02 -16.11
CA ASP A 90 -9.62 -4.10 -15.14
C ASP A 90 -8.48 -3.79 -14.16
N ILE A 91 -8.61 -4.31 -12.94
CA ILE A 91 -7.61 -4.14 -11.89
C ILE A 91 -7.47 -5.42 -11.07
N LYS A 92 -6.23 -5.77 -10.74
CA LYS A 92 -5.88 -6.93 -9.92
C LYS A 92 -5.24 -6.46 -8.62
N MET A 93 -5.95 -6.64 -7.52
CA MET A 93 -5.49 -6.23 -6.18
C MET A 93 -5.74 -7.32 -5.15
N THR A 94 -4.98 -7.36 -4.09
CA THR A 94 -5.18 -8.33 -3.01
C THR A 94 -6.52 -8.11 -2.31
N LYS A 95 -7.07 -9.16 -1.69
CA LYS A 95 -8.42 -9.17 -1.11
C LYS A 95 -8.71 -8.07 -0.08
N SER A 96 -7.70 -7.66 0.67
CA SER A 96 -7.77 -6.63 1.72
C SER A 96 -7.36 -5.23 1.24
N HIS A 97 -7.03 -5.09 -0.03
CA HIS A 97 -6.77 -3.78 -0.64
C HIS A 97 -8.06 -2.95 -0.70
N VAL A 98 -7.92 -1.63 -0.62
CA VAL A 98 -9.06 -0.72 -0.44
C VAL A 98 -9.24 0.18 -1.65
N LEU A 99 -10.50 0.35 -2.09
CA LEU A 99 -10.87 1.26 -3.17
C LEU A 99 -12.23 1.90 -2.91
N PRO A 100 -12.52 3.09 -3.49
CA PRO A 100 -13.85 3.67 -3.46
C PRO A 100 -14.81 2.82 -4.29
N ALA A 101 -15.81 2.21 -3.62
CA ALA A 101 -16.82 1.37 -4.27
C ALA A 101 -18.16 1.42 -3.53
N GLY A 102 -19.26 1.14 -4.23
CA GLY A 102 -20.60 1.10 -3.65
C GLY A 102 -21.72 1.07 -4.67
N ALA A 103 -22.95 1.37 -4.23
CA ALA A 103 -24.10 1.44 -5.10
C ALA A 103 -23.96 2.58 -6.11
N CYS A 104 -24.19 2.29 -7.40
CA CYS A 104 -24.13 3.24 -8.50
C CYS A 104 -25.17 4.35 -8.37
N GLY A 105 -24.79 5.58 -8.75
CA GLY A 105 -25.73 6.71 -8.81
C GLY A 105 -26.30 7.12 -7.44
N SER A 106 -25.67 6.71 -6.34
CA SER A 106 -26.04 7.12 -5.00
C SER A 106 -25.81 8.62 -4.82
N SER A 107 -26.70 9.30 -4.09
CA SER A 107 -26.46 10.68 -3.64
C SER A 107 -25.30 10.81 -2.64
N SER A 108 -24.85 9.70 -2.07
CA SER A 108 -23.71 9.63 -1.19
C SER A 108 -22.48 9.21 -1.97
N PRO A 109 -21.30 9.78 -1.68
CA PRO A 109 -20.06 9.40 -2.34
C PRO A 109 -19.75 7.91 -2.07
N LEU A 110 -19.02 7.29 -3.02
CA LEU A 110 -18.53 5.92 -2.86
C LEU A 110 -17.69 5.81 -1.58
N ARG A 111 -17.87 4.70 -0.88
CA ARG A 111 -17.14 4.42 0.37
C ARG A 111 -15.94 3.52 0.10
N LEU A 112 -14.94 3.61 0.95
CA LEU A 112 -13.82 2.69 0.90
C LEU A 112 -14.29 1.27 1.27
N LYS A 113 -14.19 0.34 0.32
CA LYS A 113 -14.46 -1.09 0.50
C LYS A 113 -13.19 -1.89 0.27
N TYR A 114 -13.09 -3.04 0.91
CA TYR A 114 -12.08 -4.04 0.53
C TYR A 114 -12.41 -4.62 -0.84
N ALA A 115 -11.39 -4.93 -1.64
CA ALA A 115 -11.58 -5.58 -2.94
C ALA A 115 -12.43 -6.84 -2.85
N SER A 116 -12.28 -7.62 -1.76
CA SER A 116 -13.09 -8.82 -1.49
C SER A 116 -14.58 -8.53 -1.18
N GLN A 117 -14.96 -7.28 -0.96
CA GLN A 117 -16.33 -6.85 -0.66
C GLN A 117 -17.02 -6.19 -1.86
N VAL A 118 -16.28 -5.97 -2.94
CA VAL A 118 -16.83 -5.43 -4.19
C VAL A 118 -17.66 -6.51 -4.85
N LEU A 119 -18.85 -6.15 -5.31
CA LEU A 119 -19.80 -7.06 -5.96
C LEU A 119 -20.03 -6.63 -7.42
N VAL A 120 -20.47 -7.56 -8.24
CA VAL A 120 -21.04 -7.24 -9.56
C VAL A 120 -22.22 -6.30 -9.38
N ASN A 121 -22.33 -5.28 -10.21
CA ASN A 121 -23.24 -4.15 -10.15
C ASN A 121 -22.93 -3.09 -9.06
N ASP A 122 -21.87 -3.23 -8.27
CA ASP A 122 -21.29 -2.08 -7.57
C ASP A 122 -20.69 -1.10 -8.59
N CYS A 123 -20.55 0.16 -8.22
CA CYS A 123 -19.72 1.12 -8.94
C CYS A 123 -18.35 1.29 -8.26
N VAL A 124 -17.33 1.50 -9.07
CA VAL A 124 -15.99 1.92 -8.64
C VAL A 124 -15.67 3.28 -9.26
N MET A 125 -14.81 4.06 -8.60
CA MET A 125 -14.37 5.35 -9.13
C MET A 125 -13.24 5.14 -10.14
N THR A 126 -13.39 5.75 -11.31
CA THR A 126 -12.39 5.72 -12.38
C THR A 126 -11.99 7.15 -12.81
N VAL A 127 -11.03 7.27 -13.70
CA VAL A 127 -10.62 8.56 -14.28
C VAL A 127 -11.73 9.27 -15.07
N THR A 128 -12.78 8.55 -15.44
CA THR A 128 -13.94 9.08 -16.19
C THR A 128 -15.19 9.21 -15.34
N GLY A 129 -15.10 8.94 -14.03
CA GLY A 129 -16.22 8.93 -13.10
C GLY A 129 -16.55 7.52 -12.60
N GLU A 130 -17.76 7.36 -12.07
CA GLU A 130 -18.24 6.04 -11.60
C GLU A 130 -18.49 5.09 -12.78
N GLU A 131 -17.98 3.86 -12.66
CA GLU A 131 -18.25 2.79 -13.62
C GLU A 131 -18.75 1.55 -12.91
N THR A 132 -19.73 0.87 -13.54
CA THR A 132 -20.32 -0.35 -12.99
C THR A 132 -19.38 -1.53 -13.16
N VAL A 133 -19.23 -2.32 -12.11
CA VAL A 133 -18.48 -3.57 -12.08
C VAL A 133 -19.26 -4.67 -12.79
N THR A 134 -18.67 -5.27 -13.80
CA THR A 134 -19.27 -6.36 -14.61
C THR A 134 -18.81 -7.73 -14.16
N THR A 135 -17.56 -7.87 -13.70
CA THR A 135 -17.06 -9.15 -13.20
C THR A 135 -16.16 -8.94 -11.97
N VAL A 136 -16.21 -9.92 -11.06
CA VAL A 136 -15.31 -10.04 -9.90
C VAL A 136 -14.87 -11.50 -9.82
N GLN A 137 -13.56 -11.73 -9.90
CA GLN A 137 -12.99 -13.08 -9.91
C GLN A 137 -11.75 -13.15 -9.03
N THR A 138 -11.44 -14.33 -8.51
CA THR A 138 -10.14 -14.58 -7.86
C THR A 138 -9.22 -15.24 -8.88
N ILE A 139 -8.05 -14.64 -9.10
CA ILE A 139 -7.04 -15.15 -10.04
C ILE A 139 -5.68 -15.21 -9.36
N LEU A 140 -4.76 -15.98 -9.95
CA LEU A 140 -3.35 -15.95 -9.58
C LEU A 140 -2.59 -15.02 -10.53
N ALA A 141 -1.75 -14.15 -9.97
CA ALA A 141 -0.87 -13.28 -10.74
C ALA A 141 0.47 -13.11 -10.02
N GLU A 142 1.45 -12.57 -10.73
CA GLU A 142 2.82 -12.40 -10.24
C GLU A 142 3.05 -10.98 -9.74
N GLY A 143 3.83 -10.90 -8.66
CA GLY A 143 4.30 -9.66 -8.08
C GLY A 143 3.31 -9.01 -7.11
N LEU A 144 3.85 -8.37 -6.08
CA LEU A 144 3.12 -7.64 -5.05
C LEU A 144 3.70 -6.24 -4.97
N TYR A 145 3.00 -5.26 -5.54
CA TYR A 145 3.48 -3.88 -5.69
C TYR A 145 2.47 -2.86 -5.23
N THR A 146 2.94 -1.78 -4.65
CA THR A 146 2.20 -0.53 -4.44
C THR A 146 3.16 0.64 -4.50
N ILE A 147 2.63 1.82 -4.72
CA ILE A 147 3.38 3.08 -4.74
C ILE A 147 2.65 4.10 -3.87
N VAL A 148 3.38 4.98 -3.22
CA VAL A 148 2.83 6.08 -2.42
C VAL A 148 3.23 7.38 -3.06
N THR A 149 2.24 8.22 -3.38
CA THR A 149 2.43 9.56 -3.96
C THR A 149 2.19 10.66 -2.92
N LYS A 150 2.36 11.91 -3.31
CA LYS A 150 1.98 13.05 -2.47
C LYS A 150 0.46 13.14 -2.27
N GLU A 151 -0.33 12.57 -3.19
CA GLU A 151 -1.78 12.49 -3.11
C GLU A 151 -2.26 11.30 -2.27
N GLU A 152 -3.57 11.30 -1.93
CA GLU A 152 -4.20 10.30 -1.08
C GLU A 152 -4.46 8.98 -1.81
N PHE A 153 -4.85 9.05 -3.08
CA PHE A 153 -5.17 7.92 -3.92
C PHE A 153 -4.23 7.85 -5.13
N ILE A 154 -4.09 6.67 -5.67
CA ILE A 154 -3.38 6.42 -6.94
C ILE A 154 -4.38 5.93 -7.99
N VAL A 155 -4.04 6.16 -9.25
CA VAL A 155 -4.80 5.62 -10.40
C VAL A 155 -4.03 4.43 -10.96
N VAL A 156 -4.62 3.24 -10.83
CA VAL A 156 -4.05 1.99 -11.33
C VAL A 156 -5.00 1.40 -12.37
N SER A 157 -4.49 1.13 -13.57
CA SER A 157 -5.30 0.65 -14.71
C SER A 157 -6.56 1.49 -14.97
N GLY A 158 -6.47 2.82 -14.70
CA GLY A 158 -7.58 3.77 -14.86
C GLY A 158 -8.62 3.76 -13.74
N ILE A 159 -8.41 2.99 -12.68
CA ILE A 159 -9.29 2.90 -11.50
C ILE A 159 -8.62 3.57 -10.31
N ILE A 160 -9.35 4.45 -9.60
CA ILE A 160 -8.87 5.13 -8.40
C ILE A 160 -8.88 4.14 -7.23
N SER A 161 -7.73 4.00 -6.60
CA SER A 161 -7.54 3.04 -5.51
C SER A 161 -6.66 3.63 -4.41
N SER A 162 -6.84 3.17 -3.18
CA SER A 162 -5.93 3.50 -2.09
C SER A 162 -4.55 2.89 -2.40
N PRO A 163 -3.44 3.55 -2.07
CA PRO A 163 -2.12 2.90 -2.06
C PRO A 163 -1.98 1.92 -0.88
N PHE A 164 -2.97 1.85 0.01
CA PHE A 164 -2.91 1.11 1.27
C PHE A 164 -3.98 0.02 1.34
N ALA A 165 -3.71 -0.95 2.22
CA ALA A 165 -4.65 -1.98 2.59
C ALA A 165 -5.10 -1.85 4.05
N HIS A 166 -6.11 -2.59 4.44
CA HIS A 166 -6.72 -2.67 5.77
C HIS A 166 -7.25 -1.35 6.34
N ASN A 167 -6.40 -0.40 6.65
CA ASN A 167 -6.79 0.87 7.26
C ASN A 167 -6.19 2.06 6.50
N HIS A 168 -6.91 2.51 5.49
CA HIS A 168 -6.51 3.65 4.67
C HIS A 168 -6.23 4.91 5.52
N ILE A 169 -7.11 5.23 6.47
CA ILE A 169 -7.00 6.47 7.26
C ILE A 169 -5.73 6.46 8.11
N ALA A 170 -5.47 5.36 8.84
CA ALA A 170 -4.29 5.27 9.69
C ALA A 170 -2.99 5.22 8.86
N ALA A 171 -2.99 4.51 7.74
CA ALA A 171 -1.86 4.46 6.83
C ALA A 171 -1.61 5.82 6.18
N ASN A 172 -2.66 6.50 5.70
CA ASN A 172 -2.56 7.82 5.11
C ASN A 172 -2.00 8.84 6.09
N LEU A 173 -2.46 8.83 7.36
CA LEU A 173 -1.91 9.70 8.42
C LEU A 173 -0.42 9.46 8.64
N PHE A 174 0.03 8.19 8.71
CA PHE A 174 1.45 7.85 8.81
C PHE A 174 2.25 8.40 7.61
N TYR A 175 1.75 8.21 6.40
CA TYR A 175 2.44 8.68 5.20
C TYR A 175 2.36 10.18 4.99
N HIS A 176 1.46 10.92 5.66
CA HIS A 176 1.52 12.39 5.70
C HIS A 176 2.83 12.88 6.33
N VAL A 177 3.27 12.25 7.42
CA VAL A 177 4.58 12.55 8.02
C VAL A 177 5.72 12.23 7.03
N HIS A 178 5.62 11.10 6.32
CA HIS A 178 6.62 10.71 5.31
C HIS A 178 6.67 11.70 4.14
N ARG A 179 5.51 12.12 3.61
CA ARG A 179 5.39 13.15 2.58
C ARG A 179 5.96 14.49 3.03
N PHE A 180 5.69 14.89 4.27
CA PHE A 180 6.26 16.09 4.86
C PHE A 180 7.80 16.01 4.93
N LEU A 181 8.35 14.93 5.44
CA LEU A 181 9.81 14.72 5.51
C LEU A 181 10.43 14.68 4.11
N TYR A 182 9.78 14.06 3.15
CA TYR A 182 10.24 14.04 1.75
C TYR A 182 10.34 15.45 1.16
N THR A 183 9.41 16.34 1.52
CA THR A 183 9.38 17.72 1.01
C THR A 183 10.33 18.63 1.79
N ALA A 184 10.35 18.54 3.13
CA ALA A 184 11.06 19.46 4.01
C ALA A 184 12.53 19.06 4.28
N ALA A 185 12.82 17.77 4.30
CA ALA A 185 14.14 17.24 4.66
C ALA A 185 14.44 15.90 3.96
N PRO A 186 14.53 15.86 2.61
CA PRO A 186 14.70 14.62 1.85
C PRO A 186 15.95 13.84 2.27
N GLN A 187 17.00 14.54 2.73
CA GLN A 187 18.24 13.91 3.19
C GLN A 187 18.05 13.04 4.44
N LEU A 188 17.04 13.32 5.29
CA LEU A 188 16.73 12.46 6.43
C LEU A 188 16.17 11.11 5.98
N LEU A 189 15.35 11.07 4.92
CA LEU A 189 14.81 9.82 4.36
C LEU A 189 15.90 8.99 3.68
N LEU A 190 16.96 9.63 3.20
CA LEU A 190 18.12 8.97 2.59
C LEU A 190 19.13 8.50 3.63
N SER A 191 18.95 8.85 4.91
CA SER A 191 19.85 8.44 5.98
C SER A 191 19.85 6.91 6.14
N PRO A 192 21.03 6.30 6.44
CA PRO A 192 21.13 4.84 6.60
C PRO A 192 20.21 4.29 7.70
N LEU A 193 19.92 5.06 8.74
CA LEU A 193 19.05 4.69 9.86
C LEU A 193 17.59 4.54 9.41
N LEU A 194 17.06 5.45 8.59
CA LEU A 194 15.68 5.37 8.09
C LEU A 194 15.56 4.39 6.92
N ARG A 195 16.60 4.23 6.11
CA ARG A 195 16.66 3.19 5.08
C ARG A 195 16.57 1.79 5.68
N SER A 196 17.36 1.53 6.72
CA SER A 196 17.31 0.26 7.46
C SER A 196 15.94 0.01 8.10
N ALA A 197 15.29 1.03 8.67
CA ALA A 197 13.94 0.92 9.21
C ALA A 197 12.88 0.61 8.14
N ASN A 198 13.01 1.19 6.94
CA ASN A 198 12.12 0.93 5.81
C ASN A 198 12.31 -0.48 5.21
N GLU A 199 13.54 -0.98 5.13
CA GLU A 199 13.82 -2.34 4.66
C GLU A 199 13.35 -3.41 5.65
N VAL A 200 13.47 -3.17 6.95
CA VAL A 200 12.97 -4.06 8.02
C VAL A 200 11.45 -4.06 8.07
N SER A 201 10.77 -2.94 7.83
CA SER A 201 9.30 -2.91 7.81
C SER A 201 8.70 -3.61 6.59
N GLY A 202 9.42 -3.74 5.48
CA GLY A 202 9.01 -4.53 4.31
C GLY A 202 8.94 -6.05 4.58
N HIS A 203 9.56 -6.55 5.66
CA HIS A 203 9.57 -7.98 6.03
C HIS A 203 8.90 -8.30 7.36
N ALA A 204 8.55 -7.32 8.19
CA ALA A 204 8.03 -7.54 9.55
C ALA A 204 6.63 -6.99 9.75
N ARG A 205 5.65 -7.90 9.74
CA ARG A 205 4.37 -7.84 10.48
C ARG A 205 3.75 -6.45 10.67
N TYR A 206 2.98 -6.01 9.72
CA TYR A 206 2.23 -4.74 9.68
C TYR A 206 1.30 -4.43 10.87
N THR A 207 1.09 -5.32 11.83
CA THR A 207 0.12 -5.12 12.91
C THR A 207 0.71 -4.70 14.26
N PHE A 208 1.98 -4.99 14.55
CA PHE A 208 2.56 -4.67 15.86
C PHE A 208 3.71 -3.65 15.80
N THR A 209 4.48 -3.66 14.74
CA THR A 209 5.60 -2.73 14.52
C THR A 209 5.11 -1.32 14.16
N TYR A 210 3.89 -1.20 13.60
CA TYR A 210 3.25 0.06 13.26
C TYR A 210 3.11 1.00 14.47
N PHE A 211 2.65 0.48 15.61
CA PHE A 211 2.52 1.25 16.85
C PHE A 211 3.88 1.61 17.47
N HIS A 212 4.88 0.76 17.31
CA HIS A 212 6.22 1.02 17.86
C HIS A 212 6.98 2.04 17.02
N SER A 213 6.89 1.95 15.69
CA SER A 213 7.51 2.92 14.77
C SER A 213 6.89 4.32 14.86
N VAL A 214 5.56 4.41 15.03
CA VAL A 214 4.88 5.69 15.26
C VAL A 214 5.30 6.29 16.60
N LYS A 215 5.43 5.49 17.67
CA LYS A 215 5.92 5.96 18.97
C LYS A 215 7.39 6.43 18.89
N CYS A 216 8.26 5.70 18.19
CA CYS A 216 9.64 6.13 17.98
C CYS A 216 9.72 7.40 17.14
N LEU A 217 8.92 7.53 16.08
CA LEU A 217 8.90 8.71 15.22
C LEU A 217 8.33 9.93 15.96
N VAL A 218 7.25 9.76 16.73
CA VAL A 218 6.68 10.83 17.57
C VAL A 218 7.64 11.23 18.67
N SER A 219 8.34 10.28 19.32
CA SER A 219 9.38 10.57 20.31
C SER A 219 10.54 11.33 19.65
N PHE A 220 11.00 10.89 18.49
CA PHE A 220 12.09 11.56 17.75
C PHE A 220 11.71 12.99 17.30
N ILE A 221 10.46 13.21 16.85
CA ILE A 221 9.96 14.55 16.50
C ILE A 221 9.84 15.41 17.76
N SER A 222 9.37 14.85 18.87
CA SER A 222 9.31 15.54 20.18
C SER A 222 10.69 15.97 20.65
N ASP A 223 11.67 15.09 20.53
CA ASP A 223 13.08 15.39 20.93
C ASP A 223 13.70 16.43 19.98
N PHE A 224 13.36 16.41 18.70
CA PHE A 224 13.85 17.40 17.72
C PHE A 224 13.21 18.77 17.91
N VAL A 225 11.92 18.85 18.26
CA VAL A 225 11.25 20.11 18.63
C VAL A 225 11.83 20.68 19.92
N SER A 226 12.11 19.83 20.90
CA SER A 226 12.78 20.25 22.16
C SER A 226 14.18 20.78 21.90
N LEU A 227 14.95 20.20 20.96
CA LEU A 227 16.26 20.70 20.55
C LEU A 227 16.17 22.05 19.81
N SER A 228 15.13 22.31 19.02
CA SER A 228 14.93 23.60 18.36
C SER A 228 14.62 24.72 19.37
N ASP A 229 13.87 24.41 20.43
CA ASP A 229 13.60 25.36 21.51
C ASP A 229 14.87 25.71 22.32
N VAL A 230 15.76 24.74 22.51
CA VAL A 230 17.05 24.95 23.15
C VAL A 230 17.97 25.82 22.30
N VAL A 231 17.99 25.64 20.97
CA VAL A 231 18.79 26.46 20.05
C VAL A 231 18.28 27.91 19.98
N LEU A 232 16.95 28.09 19.95
CA LEU A 232 16.34 29.42 19.98
C LEU A 232 16.56 30.16 21.31
N SER A 233 16.57 29.44 22.43
CA SER A 233 16.87 29.99 23.75
C SER A 233 18.35 30.43 23.88
N CYS A 234 19.29 29.67 23.30
CA CYS A 234 20.71 30.05 23.29
C CYS A 234 21.01 31.29 22.42
N CYS A 235 20.31 31.44 21.27
CA CYS A 235 20.47 32.65 20.44
C CYS A 235 19.96 33.94 21.10
N SER A 236 18.92 33.83 21.95
CA SER A 236 18.36 34.99 22.67
C SER A 236 19.27 35.53 23.77
N GLN A 237 20.19 34.73 24.29
CA GLN A 237 21.12 35.15 25.35
C GLN A 237 22.46 35.73 24.84
N CYS A 238 22.72 35.65 23.54
CA CYS A 238 23.93 36.25 22.93
C CYS A 238 23.71 37.65 22.34
N MET A 239 22.53 38.25 22.49
CA MET A 239 22.25 39.63 22.03
C MET A 239 21.79 40.57 23.15
N MET A 240 22.44 40.49 24.31
CA MET A 240 22.43 41.55 25.31
C MET A 240 23.84 41.90 25.75
#